data_f7c301bf8f5d65ed0c5c098f6ae2f83c
#
_entry.id   f7c301bf8f5d65ed0c5c098f6ae2f83c
#
_cell.length_a   1.000
_cell.length_b   1.000
_cell.length_c   1.000
_cell.angle_alpha   90.00
_cell.angle_beta   90.00
_cell.angle_gamma   90.00
#
_symmetry.space_group_name_H-M   'P 1'
#
loop_
_entity.id
_entity.type
_entity.pdbx_description
1 polymer ?
#
loop_
_entity_poly.entity_id
_entity_poly.type
_entity_poly.pdbx_seq_one_letter_code
_entity_poly.pdbx_strand_id
1 'polypeptide(L)'
;MDSFLTSVGLGDSGWLAPAIAGTMLLVAVVLAGIFHFWLFPLAVRITGKTSSDIDNRFVKATRVPLTLGFLVLGIYLSLTIPLDLNEKSQGFVDTVAGGLGLVLGIVAVASLVSQAFEWYIDSVGSYTRSRMGLRVLPLLRRVTSAMIYGIGGLLILDLLSVNINPLVASLGLGGLAVALAIQPTLANLYQSI
;
A
#
# COMPACT_ATOMS: atom_id res chain seq x y z
N MET A 1 -21.34 -16.74 20.22
CA MET A 1 -20.28 -17.75 20.11
C MET A 1 -20.19 -18.54 21.39
N ASP A 2 -20.37 -17.91 22.53
CA ASP A 2 -20.31 -18.54 23.86
C ASP A 2 -21.38 -19.60 24.11
N SER A 3 -22.60 -19.44 23.56
CA SER A 3 -23.68 -20.41 23.66
C SER A 3 -23.41 -21.73 22.91
N PHE A 4 -22.62 -21.68 21.85
CA PHE A 4 -22.23 -22.89 21.12
C PHE A 4 -21.08 -23.62 21.83
N LEU A 5 -20.12 -22.89 22.40
CA LEU A 5 -18.99 -23.46 23.14
C LEU A 5 -19.43 -24.13 24.46
N THR A 6 -20.42 -23.56 25.14
CA THR A 6 -21.01 -24.16 26.33
C THR A 6 -21.83 -25.42 26.01
N SER A 7 -22.48 -25.48 24.83
CA SER A 7 -23.23 -26.68 24.39
C SER A 7 -22.33 -27.85 24.01
N VAL A 8 -21.08 -27.61 23.66
CA VAL A 8 -20.08 -28.64 23.30
C VAL A 8 -19.21 -29.04 24.51
N GLY A 9 -19.49 -28.50 25.72
CA GLY A 9 -18.76 -28.83 26.94
C GLY A 9 -17.34 -28.23 27.03
N LEU A 10 -17.03 -27.22 26.23
CA LEU A 10 -15.71 -26.59 26.12
C LEU A 10 -15.67 -25.20 26.81
N GLY A 11 -16.73 -24.84 27.52
CA GLY A 11 -16.97 -23.46 28.02
C GLY A 11 -15.99 -22.91 29.07
N ASP A 12 -15.05 -23.71 29.58
CA ASP A 12 -14.23 -23.28 30.73
C ASP A 12 -12.71 -23.53 30.53
N SER A 13 -12.28 -23.85 29.35
CA SER A 13 -10.86 -24.15 29.08
C SER A 13 -10.12 -22.91 28.60
N GLY A 14 -9.34 -22.28 29.46
CA GLY A 14 -8.53 -21.08 29.17
C GLY A 14 -7.51 -21.26 28.01
N TRP A 15 -7.41 -22.46 27.43
CA TRP A 15 -6.58 -22.75 26.24
C TRP A 15 -7.34 -22.64 24.91
N LEU A 16 -8.67 -22.52 24.92
CA LEU A 16 -9.48 -22.45 23.69
C LEU A 16 -9.23 -21.15 22.90
N ALA A 17 -9.20 -20.01 23.57
CA ALA A 17 -8.93 -18.75 22.92
C ALA A 17 -7.56 -18.74 22.18
N PRO A 18 -6.44 -19.14 22.82
CA PRO A 18 -5.16 -19.25 22.11
C PRO A 18 -5.14 -20.35 21.02
N ALA A 19 -5.91 -21.44 21.19
CA ALA A 19 -6.03 -22.47 20.16
C ALA A 19 -6.77 -21.95 18.92
N ILE A 20 -7.85 -21.18 19.11
CA ILE A 20 -8.59 -20.53 18.01
C ILE A 20 -7.70 -19.49 17.34
N ALA A 21 -6.96 -18.66 18.12
CA ALA A 21 -6.00 -17.73 17.57
C ALA A 21 -4.94 -18.42 16.70
N GLY A 22 -4.37 -19.52 17.19
CA GLY A 22 -3.39 -20.31 16.45
C GLY A 22 -3.96 -20.91 15.15
N THR A 23 -5.18 -21.44 15.18
CA THR A 23 -5.83 -21.98 13.97
C THR A 23 -6.16 -20.89 12.97
N MET A 24 -6.64 -19.72 13.41
CA MET A 24 -6.88 -18.56 12.54
C MET A 24 -5.57 -18.05 11.89
N LEU A 25 -4.50 -18.01 12.65
CA LEU A 25 -3.18 -17.61 12.15
C LEU A 25 -2.66 -18.60 11.10
N LEU A 26 -2.79 -19.92 11.38
CA LEU A 26 -2.46 -20.98 10.41
C LEU A 26 -3.26 -20.82 9.12
N VAL A 27 -4.57 -20.62 9.22
CA VAL A 27 -5.45 -20.40 8.06
C VAL A 27 -5.01 -19.15 7.28
N ALA A 28 -4.69 -18.07 7.97
CA ALA A 28 -4.23 -16.83 7.34
C ALA A 28 -2.90 -17.03 6.57
N VAL A 29 -1.95 -17.75 7.16
CA VAL A 29 -0.66 -18.07 6.52
C VAL A 29 -0.87 -18.98 5.31
N VAL A 30 -1.73 -19.99 5.43
CA VAL A 30 -2.07 -20.88 4.31
C VAL A 30 -2.76 -20.13 3.18
N LEU A 31 -3.72 -19.25 3.50
CA LEU A 31 -4.40 -18.42 2.50
C LEU A 31 -3.43 -17.44 1.82
N ALA A 32 -2.55 -16.80 2.58
CA ALA A 32 -1.51 -15.93 2.02
C ALA A 32 -0.55 -16.73 1.12
N GLY A 33 -0.20 -17.95 1.50
CA GLY A 33 0.59 -18.89 0.70
C GLY A 33 -0.13 -19.29 -0.59
N ILE A 34 -1.40 -19.68 -0.51
CA ILE A 34 -2.22 -20.00 -1.69
C ILE A 34 -2.31 -18.79 -2.62
N PHE A 35 -2.55 -17.60 -2.06
CA PHE A 35 -2.58 -16.36 -2.83
C PHE A 35 -1.23 -16.13 -3.53
N HIS A 36 -0.12 -16.29 -2.82
CA HIS A 36 1.21 -16.05 -3.35
C HIS A 36 1.64 -17.08 -4.41
N PHE A 37 1.36 -18.38 -4.19
CA PHE A 37 1.88 -19.46 -5.03
C PHE A 37 0.92 -19.90 -6.13
N TRP A 38 -0.40 -19.72 -5.94
CA TRP A 38 -1.42 -20.20 -6.88
C TRP A 38 -2.18 -19.08 -7.59
N LEU A 39 -2.79 -18.17 -6.83
CA LEU A 39 -3.60 -17.11 -7.43
C LEU A 39 -2.75 -16.14 -8.25
N PHE A 40 -1.57 -15.82 -7.74
CA PHE A 40 -0.70 -14.85 -8.37
C PHE A 40 -0.13 -15.31 -9.72
N PRO A 41 0.49 -16.51 -9.85
CA PRO A 41 0.92 -17.02 -11.14
C PRO A 41 -0.25 -17.30 -12.08
N LEU A 42 -1.45 -17.62 -11.56
CA LEU A 42 -2.66 -17.76 -12.37
C LEU A 42 -3.08 -16.40 -12.95
N ALA A 43 -3.10 -15.35 -12.14
CA ALA A 43 -3.36 -13.98 -12.60
C ALA A 43 -2.35 -13.57 -13.69
N VAL A 44 -1.05 -13.79 -13.48
CA VAL A 44 0.00 -13.52 -14.48
C VAL A 44 -0.20 -14.34 -15.76
N ARG A 45 -0.70 -15.58 -15.67
CA ARG A 45 -0.97 -16.41 -16.87
C ARG A 45 -2.19 -15.92 -17.65
N ILE A 46 -3.19 -15.38 -16.97
CA ILE A 46 -4.40 -14.82 -17.60
C ILE A 46 -4.06 -13.48 -18.26
N THR A 47 -3.35 -12.61 -17.56
CA THR A 47 -2.91 -11.31 -18.08
C THR A 47 -1.85 -11.45 -19.18
N GLY A 48 -1.01 -12.48 -19.13
CA GLY A 48 -0.03 -12.78 -20.18
C GLY A 48 -0.62 -13.20 -21.54
N LYS A 49 -1.93 -13.46 -21.62
CA LYS A 49 -2.67 -13.66 -22.87
C LYS A 49 -3.20 -12.37 -23.48
N THR A 50 -3.21 -11.29 -22.73
CA THR A 50 -3.58 -9.96 -23.19
C THR A 50 -2.36 -9.33 -23.84
N SER A 51 -2.50 -8.72 -25.01
CA SER A 51 -1.40 -8.15 -25.82
C SER A 51 -0.75 -6.90 -25.20
N SER A 52 -1.01 -6.60 -23.92
CA SER A 52 -0.49 -5.46 -23.19
C SER A 52 0.44 -5.90 -22.06
N ASP A 53 1.71 -5.51 -22.14
CA ASP A 53 2.71 -5.72 -21.09
C ASP A 53 2.39 -5.00 -19.75
N ILE A 54 1.41 -4.08 -19.79
CA ILE A 54 0.97 -3.29 -18.60
C ILE A 54 0.49 -4.22 -17.51
N ASP A 55 -0.46 -5.10 -17.82
CA ASP A 55 -1.14 -5.96 -16.83
C ASP A 55 -0.14 -6.79 -16.05
N ASN A 56 0.88 -7.32 -16.73
CA ASN A 56 1.93 -8.16 -16.14
C ASN A 56 2.84 -7.36 -15.16
N ARG A 57 3.13 -6.10 -15.49
CA ARG A 57 3.96 -5.22 -14.65
C ARG A 57 3.20 -4.79 -13.39
N PHE A 58 1.93 -4.38 -13.53
CA PHE A 58 1.07 -3.99 -12.40
C PHE A 58 0.83 -5.16 -11.45
N VAL A 59 0.51 -6.32 -11.99
CA VAL A 59 0.32 -7.54 -11.19
C VAL A 59 1.59 -7.88 -10.43
N LYS A 60 2.78 -7.83 -11.03
CA LYS A 60 4.05 -8.09 -10.36
C LYS A 60 4.37 -7.05 -9.28
N ALA A 61 4.09 -5.77 -9.51
CA ALA A 61 4.36 -4.70 -8.56
C ALA A 61 3.53 -4.80 -7.27
N THR A 62 2.29 -5.28 -7.38
CA THR A 62 1.38 -5.43 -6.24
C THR A 62 1.54 -6.75 -5.48
N ARG A 63 2.28 -7.71 -6.04
CA ARG A 63 2.45 -9.05 -5.44
C ARG A 63 2.91 -9.00 -3.98
N VAL A 64 4.02 -8.32 -3.73
CA VAL A 64 4.63 -8.27 -2.38
C VAL A 64 3.74 -7.52 -1.39
N PRO A 65 3.30 -6.27 -1.68
CA PRO A 65 2.49 -5.54 -0.72
C PRO A 65 1.12 -6.20 -0.45
N LEU A 66 0.49 -6.83 -1.44
CA LEU A 66 -0.76 -7.56 -1.22
C LEU A 66 -0.56 -8.82 -0.37
N THR A 67 0.47 -9.62 -0.65
CA THR A 67 0.75 -10.83 0.16
C THR A 67 1.04 -10.47 1.61
N LEU A 68 1.87 -9.43 1.85
CA LEU A 68 2.16 -8.95 3.19
C LEU A 68 0.93 -8.33 3.85
N GLY A 69 0.08 -7.62 3.08
CA GLY A 69 -1.19 -7.08 3.57
C GLY A 69 -2.14 -8.16 4.08
N PHE A 70 -2.27 -9.27 3.34
CA PHE A 70 -3.05 -10.43 3.80
C PHE A 70 -2.47 -11.06 5.06
N LEU A 71 -1.13 -11.14 5.19
CA LEU A 71 -0.50 -11.63 6.41
C LEU A 71 -0.76 -10.72 7.60
N VAL A 72 -0.58 -9.41 7.43
CA VAL A 72 -0.85 -8.42 8.50
C VAL A 72 -2.32 -8.47 8.92
N LEU A 73 -3.25 -8.52 7.97
CA LEU A 73 -4.68 -8.64 8.23
C LEU A 73 -5.00 -9.96 8.97
N GLY A 74 -4.41 -11.08 8.54
CA GLY A 74 -4.61 -12.38 9.17
C GLY A 74 -4.09 -12.44 10.60
N ILE A 75 -2.91 -11.86 10.86
CA ILE A 75 -2.35 -11.73 12.21
C ILE A 75 -3.25 -10.84 13.07
N TYR A 76 -3.68 -9.69 12.55
CA TYR A 76 -4.58 -8.79 13.23
C TYR A 76 -5.88 -9.48 13.65
N LEU A 77 -6.56 -10.16 12.72
CA LEU A 77 -7.80 -10.87 13.00
C LEU A 77 -7.61 -12.04 13.98
N SER A 78 -6.47 -12.75 13.90
CA SER A 78 -6.17 -13.85 14.82
C SER A 78 -5.91 -13.40 16.24
N LEU A 79 -5.46 -12.15 16.43
CA LEU A 79 -5.23 -11.57 17.76
C LEU A 79 -6.49 -10.92 18.32
N THR A 80 -7.29 -10.23 17.49
CA THR A 80 -8.41 -9.40 17.97
C THR A 80 -9.72 -10.16 18.15
N ILE A 81 -9.97 -11.22 17.37
CA ILE A 81 -11.25 -11.93 17.42
C ILE A 81 -11.32 -12.92 18.61
N PRO A 82 -10.33 -13.83 18.80
CA PRO A 82 -10.45 -14.86 19.84
C PRO A 82 -9.90 -14.44 21.20
N LEU A 83 -9.00 -13.43 21.23
CA LEU A 83 -8.39 -12.95 22.47
C LEU A 83 -9.14 -11.71 22.94
N ASP A 84 -9.75 -11.79 24.13
CA ASP A 84 -10.31 -10.62 24.82
C ASP A 84 -9.14 -9.72 25.31
N LEU A 85 -8.61 -8.93 24.36
CA LEU A 85 -7.49 -8.04 24.65
C LEU A 85 -8.00 -6.87 25.50
N ASN A 86 -7.23 -6.55 26.53
CA ASN A 86 -7.45 -5.33 27.29
C ASN A 86 -7.33 -4.09 26.36
N GLU A 87 -8.08 -3.02 26.63
CA GLU A 87 -8.11 -1.78 25.81
C GLU A 87 -6.71 -1.27 25.42
N LYS A 88 -5.75 -1.37 26.33
CA LYS A 88 -4.35 -0.97 26.09
C LYS A 88 -3.66 -1.86 25.07
N SER A 89 -3.87 -3.17 25.16
CA SER A 89 -3.27 -4.15 24.24
C SER A 89 -3.93 -4.08 22.87
N GLN A 90 -5.24 -3.89 22.83
CA GLN A 90 -6.00 -3.69 21.60
C GLN A 90 -5.55 -2.43 20.87
N GLY A 91 -5.46 -1.28 21.56
CA GLY A 91 -4.97 -0.03 20.97
C GLY A 91 -3.54 -0.14 20.40
N PHE A 92 -2.67 -0.92 21.06
CA PHE A 92 -1.32 -1.20 20.53
C PHE A 92 -1.39 -2.04 19.26
N VAL A 93 -2.17 -3.12 19.25
CA VAL A 93 -2.33 -4.00 18.07
C VAL A 93 -2.94 -3.21 16.90
N ASP A 94 -3.95 -2.39 17.15
CA ASP A 94 -4.60 -1.54 16.14
C ASP A 94 -3.60 -0.54 15.52
N THR A 95 -2.78 0.11 16.36
CA THR A 95 -1.77 1.07 15.90
C THR A 95 -0.70 0.38 15.07
N VAL A 96 -0.19 -0.77 15.51
CA VAL A 96 0.84 -1.52 14.79
C VAL A 96 0.30 -2.08 13.47
N ALA A 97 -0.88 -2.71 13.49
CA ALA A 97 -1.49 -3.26 12.28
C ALA A 97 -1.86 -2.16 11.29
N GLY A 98 -2.43 -1.05 11.78
CA GLY A 98 -2.72 0.13 10.98
C GLY A 98 -1.46 0.75 10.38
N GLY A 99 -0.39 0.89 11.14
CA GLY A 99 0.91 1.39 10.68
C GLY A 99 1.53 0.50 9.60
N LEU A 100 1.55 -0.81 9.81
CA LEU A 100 2.01 -1.76 8.80
C LEU A 100 1.15 -1.72 7.54
N GLY A 101 -0.17 -1.66 7.69
CA GLY A 101 -1.11 -1.53 6.58
C GLY A 101 -0.87 -0.25 5.77
N LEU A 102 -0.66 0.89 6.44
CA LEU A 102 -0.30 2.16 5.80
C LEU A 102 1.02 2.07 5.04
N VAL A 103 2.08 1.53 5.65
CA VAL A 103 3.38 1.35 4.98
C VAL A 103 3.23 0.50 3.72
N LEU A 104 2.53 -0.63 3.81
CA LEU A 104 2.28 -1.51 2.68
C LEU A 104 1.44 -0.82 1.59
N GLY A 105 0.43 -0.02 1.98
CA GLY A 105 -0.37 0.79 1.08
C GLY A 105 0.46 1.83 0.33
N ILE A 106 1.33 2.56 1.04
CA ILE A 106 2.23 3.56 0.46
C ILE A 106 3.18 2.90 -0.54
N VAL A 107 3.79 1.77 -0.16
CA VAL A 107 4.69 1.00 -1.04
C VAL A 107 3.94 0.47 -2.27
N ALA A 108 2.70 -0.01 -2.09
CA ALA A 108 1.87 -0.46 -3.21
C ALA A 108 1.58 0.67 -4.19
N VAL A 109 1.13 1.83 -3.70
CA VAL A 109 0.84 3.00 -4.54
C VAL A 109 2.11 3.49 -5.24
N ALA A 110 3.23 3.61 -4.52
CA ALA A 110 4.50 4.03 -5.10
C ALA A 110 4.99 3.06 -6.19
N SER A 111 4.82 1.76 -5.98
CA SER A 111 5.16 0.72 -6.95
C SER A 111 4.29 0.81 -8.20
N LEU A 112 2.97 0.97 -8.04
CA LEU A 112 2.03 1.11 -9.16
C LEU A 112 2.34 2.35 -10.00
N VAL A 113 2.56 3.49 -9.36
CA VAL A 113 2.92 4.74 -10.04
C VAL A 113 4.25 4.60 -10.77
N SER A 114 5.25 3.98 -10.14
CA SER A 114 6.54 3.72 -10.78
C SER A 114 6.40 2.86 -12.04
N GLN A 115 5.58 1.79 -11.98
CA GLN A 115 5.33 0.92 -13.14
C GLN A 115 4.56 1.65 -14.25
N ALA A 116 3.62 2.54 -13.88
CA ALA A 116 2.91 3.36 -14.85
C ALA A 116 3.87 4.28 -15.63
N PHE A 117 4.82 4.91 -14.93
CA PHE A 117 5.85 5.74 -15.57
C PHE A 117 6.77 4.91 -16.48
N GLU A 118 7.24 3.74 -16.03
CA GLU A 118 8.09 2.85 -16.83
C GLU A 118 7.37 2.39 -18.08
N TRP A 119 6.13 1.95 -17.94
CA TRP A 119 5.33 1.56 -19.10
C TRP A 119 5.14 2.71 -20.08
N TYR A 120 4.84 3.92 -19.58
CA TYR A 120 4.68 5.09 -20.43
C TYR A 120 5.97 5.43 -21.19
N ILE A 121 7.12 5.37 -20.51
CA ILE A 121 8.44 5.60 -21.12
C ILE A 121 8.72 4.58 -22.22
N ASP A 122 8.45 3.30 -21.97
CA ASP A 122 8.68 2.23 -22.94
C ASP A 122 7.74 2.32 -24.14
N SER A 123 6.47 2.69 -23.91
CA SER A 123 5.44 2.78 -24.94
C SER A 123 5.61 4.00 -25.83
N VAL A 124 5.88 5.17 -25.26
CA VAL A 124 5.99 6.45 -25.98
C VAL A 124 7.42 6.65 -26.51
N GLY A 125 8.44 6.15 -25.81
CA GLY A 125 9.83 6.25 -26.20
C GLY A 125 10.14 5.57 -27.53
N SER A 126 9.37 4.55 -27.91
CA SER A 126 9.49 3.86 -29.21
C SER A 126 8.92 4.67 -30.38
N TYR A 127 7.96 5.56 -30.13
CA TYR A 127 7.26 6.35 -31.16
C TYR A 127 7.78 7.77 -31.33
N THR A 128 8.39 8.37 -30.29
CA THR A 128 8.76 9.78 -30.31
C THR A 128 10.28 9.92 -30.33
N ARG A 129 10.83 10.31 -31.48
CA ARG A 129 12.24 10.72 -31.65
C ARG A 129 12.65 11.98 -30.85
N SER A 130 11.74 12.54 -30.05
CA SER A 130 12.01 13.74 -29.25
C SER A 130 12.78 13.38 -27.96
N ARG A 131 14.10 13.61 -27.97
CA ARG A 131 15.00 13.43 -26.82
C ARG A 131 14.59 14.24 -25.58
N MET A 132 13.71 15.22 -25.73
CA MET A 132 13.31 16.13 -24.64
C MET A 132 12.29 15.48 -23.68
N GLY A 133 11.32 14.73 -24.19
CA GLY A 133 10.34 13.98 -23.39
C GLY A 133 10.97 12.91 -22.50
N LEU A 134 12.00 12.22 -23.02
CA LEU A 134 12.70 11.15 -22.29
C LEU A 134 13.52 11.66 -21.09
N ARG A 135 13.87 12.95 -21.04
CA ARG A 135 14.62 13.53 -19.89
C ARG A 135 13.71 14.05 -18.77
N VAL A 136 12.51 14.49 -19.10
CA VAL A 136 11.54 15.06 -18.12
C VAL A 136 10.81 13.96 -17.36
N LEU A 137 10.49 12.84 -17.99
CA LEU A 137 9.75 11.74 -17.38
C LEU A 137 10.43 11.13 -16.13
N PRO A 138 11.75 10.84 -16.13
CA PRO A 138 12.41 10.36 -14.93
C PRO A 138 12.41 11.36 -13.77
N LEU A 139 12.47 12.65 -14.08
CA LEU A 139 12.34 13.71 -13.07
C LEU A 139 10.93 13.72 -12.48
N LEU A 140 9.92 13.67 -13.34
CA LEU A 140 8.52 13.64 -12.92
C LEU A 140 8.22 12.42 -12.04
N ARG A 141 8.73 11.24 -12.41
CA ARG A 141 8.66 10.02 -11.58
C ARG A 141 9.27 10.24 -10.19
N ARG A 142 10.46 10.83 -10.11
CA ARG A 142 11.12 11.11 -8.81
C ARG A 142 10.30 12.06 -7.95
N VAL A 143 9.79 13.14 -8.53
CA VAL A 143 8.96 14.11 -7.82
C VAL A 143 7.67 13.46 -7.32
N THR A 144 6.98 12.72 -8.18
CA THR A 144 5.74 12.01 -7.80
C THR A 144 6.00 10.97 -6.70
N SER A 145 7.09 10.20 -6.80
CA SER A 145 7.47 9.24 -5.75
C SER A 145 7.80 9.95 -4.43
N ALA A 146 8.53 11.06 -4.48
CA ALA A 146 8.82 11.86 -3.29
C ALA A 146 7.54 12.40 -2.63
N MET A 147 6.55 12.83 -3.41
CA MET A 147 5.24 13.25 -2.91
C MET A 147 4.49 12.09 -2.24
N ILE A 148 4.47 10.91 -2.87
CA ILE A 148 3.78 9.72 -2.29
C ILE A 148 4.41 9.34 -0.96
N TYR A 149 5.75 9.27 -0.88
CA TYR A 149 6.43 8.95 0.38
C TYR A 149 6.31 10.07 1.42
N GLY A 150 6.31 11.34 0.99
CA GLY A 150 6.10 12.49 1.87
C GLY A 150 4.72 12.49 2.51
N ILE A 151 3.67 12.36 1.69
CA ILE A 151 2.28 12.27 2.17
C ILE A 151 2.10 11.01 3.02
N GLY A 152 2.64 9.88 2.57
CA GLY A 152 2.60 8.63 3.32
C GLY A 152 3.27 8.73 4.69
N GLY A 153 4.42 9.41 4.76
CA GLY A 153 5.11 9.69 6.02
C GLY A 153 4.27 10.54 6.97
N LEU A 154 3.57 11.56 6.46
CA LEU A 154 2.63 12.36 7.26
C LEU A 154 1.49 11.52 7.82
N LEU A 155 0.91 10.63 7.02
CA LEU A 155 -0.16 9.73 7.48
C LEU A 155 0.32 8.78 8.59
N ILE A 156 1.58 8.30 8.50
CA ILE A 156 2.16 7.47 9.57
C ILE A 156 2.38 8.29 10.84
N LEU A 157 2.85 9.53 10.74
CA LEU A 157 3.01 10.42 11.89
C LEU A 157 1.66 10.74 12.55
N ASP A 158 0.61 10.96 11.76
CA ASP A 158 -0.75 11.19 12.25
C ASP A 158 -1.28 9.97 13.01
N LEU A 159 -1.08 8.77 12.47
CA LEU A 159 -1.43 7.51 13.16
C LEU A 159 -0.72 7.36 14.50
N LEU A 160 0.51 7.86 14.62
CA LEU A 160 1.28 7.89 15.86
C LEU A 160 0.89 9.05 16.79
N SER A 161 -0.22 9.74 16.49
CA SER A 161 -0.74 10.90 17.25
C SER A 161 0.23 12.09 17.30
N VAL A 162 1.14 12.20 16.33
CA VAL A 162 2.01 13.36 16.16
C VAL A 162 1.22 14.47 15.47
N ASN A 163 1.25 15.68 16.01
CA ASN A 163 0.57 16.81 15.40
C ASN A 163 1.23 17.19 14.04
N ILE A 164 0.59 16.80 12.94
CA ILE A 164 1.06 17.05 11.57
C ILE A 164 0.68 18.43 11.01
N ASN A 165 -0.19 19.21 11.71
CA ASN A 165 -0.67 20.49 11.20
C ASN A 165 0.45 21.48 10.83
N PRO A 166 1.53 21.64 11.63
CA PRO A 166 2.64 22.52 11.25
C PRO A 166 3.37 22.04 10.00
N LEU A 167 3.50 20.71 9.83
CA LEU A 167 4.16 20.12 8.66
C LEU A 167 3.33 20.32 7.40
N VAL A 168 2.02 20.09 7.47
CA VAL A 168 1.09 20.34 6.35
C VAL A 168 1.06 21.81 5.97
N ALA A 169 1.02 22.71 6.97
CA ALA A 169 1.08 24.16 6.73
C ALA A 169 2.39 24.58 6.03
N SER A 170 3.53 24.06 6.47
CA SER A 170 4.84 24.34 5.86
C SER A 170 4.94 23.82 4.43
N LEU A 171 4.39 22.60 4.17
CA LEU A 171 4.30 22.03 2.81
C LEU A 171 3.39 22.88 1.91
N GLY A 172 2.27 23.40 2.45
CA GLY A 172 1.37 24.29 1.73
C GLY A 172 2.06 25.60 1.32
N LEU A 173 2.78 26.24 2.25
CA LEU A 173 3.57 27.45 1.97
C LEU A 173 4.71 27.18 0.98
N GLY A 174 5.42 26.06 1.14
CA GLY A 174 6.44 25.62 0.20
C GLY A 174 5.88 25.36 -1.20
N GLY A 175 4.72 24.71 -1.29
CA GLY A 175 4.01 24.48 -2.54
C GLY A 175 3.60 25.78 -3.22
N LEU A 176 3.11 26.76 -2.47
CA LEU A 176 2.79 28.09 -2.99
C LEU A 176 4.03 28.80 -3.53
N ALA A 177 5.15 28.74 -2.80
CA ALA A 177 6.41 29.33 -3.26
C ALA A 177 6.90 28.70 -4.58
N VAL A 178 6.82 27.36 -4.70
CA VAL A 178 7.15 26.64 -5.94
C VAL A 178 6.20 27.03 -7.06
N ALA A 179 4.89 27.12 -6.81
CA ALA A 179 3.90 27.53 -7.81
C ALA A 179 4.17 28.93 -8.36
N LEU A 180 4.50 29.89 -7.49
CA LEU A 180 4.87 31.26 -7.89
C LEU A 180 6.19 31.27 -8.68
N ALA A 181 7.17 30.45 -8.32
CA ALA A 181 8.44 30.37 -9.03
C ALA A 181 8.28 29.79 -10.46
N ILE A 182 7.34 28.88 -10.67
CA ILE A 182 7.09 28.23 -11.98
C ILE A 182 6.13 29.06 -12.84
N GLN A 183 5.35 29.97 -12.26
CA GLN A 183 4.33 30.76 -12.95
C GLN A 183 4.82 31.43 -14.25
N PRO A 184 6.01 32.10 -14.29
CA PRO A 184 6.51 32.73 -15.53
C PRO A 184 6.81 31.71 -16.63
N THR A 185 7.30 30.53 -16.23
CA THR A 185 7.62 29.47 -17.19
C THR A 185 6.33 28.88 -17.82
N LEU A 186 5.27 28.71 -17.04
CA LEU A 186 3.97 28.31 -17.56
C LEU A 186 3.36 29.38 -18.48
N ALA A 187 3.44 30.65 -18.08
CA ALA A 187 2.92 31.77 -18.89
C ALA A 187 3.60 31.80 -20.26
N ASN A 188 4.93 31.66 -20.31
CA ASN A 188 5.69 31.63 -21.56
C ASN A 188 5.33 30.41 -22.44
N LEU A 189 5.06 29.26 -21.84
CA LEU A 189 4.55 28.05 -22.55
C LEU A 189 3.21 28.31 -23.21
N TYR A 190 2.26 28.92 -22.50
CA TYR A 190 0.93 29.25 -23.02
C TYR A 190 0.97 30.28 -24.17
N GLN A 191 1.94 31.19 -24.15
CA GLN A 191 2.11 32.21 -25.22
C GLN A 191 2.76 31.62 -26.48
N SER A 192 3.39 30.45 -26.39
CA SER A 192 4.07 29.81 -27.52
C SER A 192 3.24 28.79 -28.27
N ILE A 193 1.99 28.51 -27.82
CA ILE A 193 0.99 27.64 -28.47
C ILE A 193 -0.02 28.47 -29.22
#